data_f55bedf705f88287a726bc17d311ad08
#
_entry.id   f55bedf705f88287a726bc17d311ad08
#
_cell.length_a   1.000
_cell.length_b   1.000
_cell.length_c   1.000
_cell.angle_alpha   90.00
_cell.angle_beta   90.00
_cell.angle_gamma   90.00
#
_symmetry.space_group_name_H-M   'P 1'
#
loop_
_entity.id
_entity.type
_entity.pdbx_description
1 polymer ?
#
loop_
_entity_poly.entity_id
_entity_poly.type
_entity_poly.pdbx_seq_one_letter_code
_entity_poly.pdbx_strand_id
1 'polypeptide(L)'
;MDDLGWKDLSCYGSSFYETPNIDRLADMGFRFSQAYAAHPVCSPTRAAIMTGKHPTRLNITDWIPGQNPQNRKLLGPTDLHALPLEETTLAEALRDQGYKTFFAGKWHLGDEGFFPEDQGFEINKGGHDKGSPP
;
A
#
# COMPACT_ATOMS: atom_id res chain seq x y z
N MET A 1 -7.54 -1.32 -3.90
CA MET A 1 -8.37 -0.11 -3.89
C MET A 1 -7.90 0.74 -2.72
N ASP A 2 -7.86 2.04 -2.89
CA ASP A 2 -7.38 2.99 -1.88
C ASP A 2 -8.58 3.55 -1.12
N ASP A 3 -8.42 3.77 0.19
CA ASP A 3 -9.44 4.31 1.09
C ASP A 3 -10.81 3.60 1.06
N LEU A 4 -10.82 2.31 0.75
CA LEU A 4 -12.05 1.51 0.75
C LEU A 4 -12.29 0.92 2.14
N GLY A 5 -13.42 1.27 2.74
CA GLY A 5 -13.89 0.66 3.98
C GLY A 5 -14.42 -0.76 3.76
N TRP A 6 -14.26 -1.63 4.74
CA TRP A 6 -14.74 -3.02 4.62
C TRP A 6 -16.27 -3.12 4.49
N LYS A 7 -17.00 -2.12 4.98
CA LYS A 7 -18.47 -2.01 4.86
C LYS A 7 -18.93 -1.38 3.54
N ASP A 8 -18.02 -0.96 2.68
CA ASP A 8 -18.36 -0.29 1.43
C ASP A 8 -18.68 -1.27 0.29
N LEU A 9 -18.55 -2.58 0.54
CA LEU A 9 -18.83 -3.63 -0.44
C LEU A 9 -20.18 -4.28 -0.19
N SER A 10 -20.96 -4.56 -1.26
CA SER A 10 -22.27 -5.23 -1.16
C SER A 10 -22.13 -6.61 -0.51
N CYS A 11 -21.08 -7.39 -0.83
CA CYS A 11 -20.80 -8.69 -0.23
C CYS A 11 -20.51 -8.64 1.28
N TYR A 12 -20.23 -7.46 1.84
CA TYR A 12 -20.12 -7.21 3.28
C TYR A 12 -21.30 -6.44 3.87
N GLY A 13 -22.39 -6.28 3.09
CA GLY A 13 -23.66 -5.75 3.54
C GLY A 13 -23.88 -4.25 3.29
N SER A 14 -23.11 -3.63 2.39
CA SER A 14 -23.44 -2.29 1.92
C SER A 14 -24.76 -2.32 1.14
N SER A 15 -25.63 -1.38 1.46
CA SER A 15 -26.85 -1.11 0.67
C SER A 15 -26.73 0.15 -0.17
N PHE A 16 -25.61 0.86 -0.06
CA PHE A 16 -25.36 2.13 -0.73
C PHE A 16 -24.54 1.96 -2.01
N TYR A 17 -23.45 1.16 -1.91
CA TYR A 17 -22.56 0.93 -3.05
C TYR A 17 -22.94 -0.34 -3.82
N GLU A 18 -22.95 -0.25 -5.13
CA GLU A 18 -23.11 -1.39 -6.02
C GLU A 18 -21.74 -1.91 -6.46
N THR A 19 -21.39 -3.14 -6.03
CA THR A 19 -20.08 -3.74 -6.28
C THR A 19 -20.15 -5.12 -6.97
N PRO A 20 -20.90 -5.26 -8.09
CA PRO A 20 -21.25 -6.57 -8.66
C PRO A 20 -20.03 -7.39 -9.10
N ASN A 21 -18.94 -6.76 -9.55
CA ASN A 21 -17.75 -7.47 -9.95
C ASN A 21 -16.94 -7.98 -8.75
N ILE A 22 -16.92 -7.24 -7.65
CA ILE A 22 -16.27 -7.65 -6.40
C ILE A 22 -17.10 -8.74 -5.72
N ASP A 23 -18.42 -8.63 -5.75
CA ASP A 23 -19.34 -9.63 -5.22
C ASP A 23 -19.16 -10.97 -5.96
N ARG A 24 -19.04 -10.93 -7.30
CA ARG A 24 -18.71 -12.11 -8.09
C ARG A 24 -17.35 -12.71 -7.73
N LEU A 25 -16.35 -11.89 -7.46
CA LEU A 25 -15.05 -12.37 -6.99
C LEU A 25 -15.17 -13.04 -5.61
N ALA A 26 -15.95 -12.47 -4.71
CA ALA A 26 -16.22 -13.04 -3.38
C ALA A 26 -16.95 -14.39 -3.46
N ASP A 27 -17.87 -14.54 -4.40
CA ASP A 27 -18.61 -15.80 -4.64
C ASP A 27 -17.72 -16.91 -5.24
N MET A 28 -16.68 -16.55 -6.01
CA MET A 28 -15.75 -17.49 -6.63
C MET A 28 -14.57 -17.86 -5.74
N GLY A 29 -14.32 -17.12 -4.66
CA GLY A 29 -13.12 -17.22 -3.84
C GLY A 29 -13.40 -17.35 -2.36
N PHE A 30 -12.47 -16.87 -1.56
CA PHE A 30 -12.59 -16.77 -0.10
C PHE A 30 -12.87 -15.35 0.33
N ARG A 31 -13.78 -15.22 1.29
CA ARG A 31 -14.07 -13.95 1.96
C ARG A 31 -13.61 -14.01 3.42
N PHE A 32 -12.61 -13.26 3.75
CA PHE A 32 -12.08 -13.17 5.09
C PHE A 32 -12.92 -12.20 5.93
N SER A 33 -13.54 -12.70 6.98
CA SER A 33 -14.36 -11.88 7.89
C SER A 33 -13.53 -11.10 8.93
N GLN A 34 -12.27 -11.49 9.13
CA GLN A 34 -11.36 -10.88 10.10
C GLN A 34 -9.96 -10.67 9.49
N ALA A 35 -9.91 -9.94 8.38
CA ALA A 35 -8.68 -9.47 7.77
C ALA A 35 -8.49 -7.99 8.08
N TYR A 36 -7.28 -7.61 8.47
CA TYR A 36 -6.96 -6.26 8.93
C TYR A 36 -5.84 -5.67 8.09
N ALA A 37 -5.98 -4.40 7.71
CA ALA A 37 -4.87 -3.64 7.15
C ALA A 37 -3.79 -3.44 8.24
N ALA A 38 -2.53 -3.37 7.84
CA ALA A 38 -1.42 -3.19 8.78
C ALA A 38 -1.44 -1.81 9.43
N HIS A 39 -2.07 -0.81 8.79
CA HIS A 39 -2.17 0.56 9.27
C HIS A 39 -3.41 1.25 8.66
N PRO A 40 -4.01 2.25 9.33
CA PRO A 40 -5.19 2.97 8.81
C PRO A 40 -4.89 3.96 7.67
N VAL A 41 -3.61 4.25 7.35
CA VAL A 41 -3.23 5.14 6.25
C VAL A 41 -2.38 4.44 5.19
N CYS A 42 -2.20 5.12 4.05
CA CYS A 42 -1.73 4.55 2.80
C CYS A 42 -0.28 4.03 2.83
N SER A 43 0.74 4.88 3.05
CA SER A 43 2.15 4.46 2.90
C SER A 43 2.56 3.30 3.80
N PRO A 44 2.22 3.29 5.11
CA PRO A 44 2.55 2.16 5.97
C PRO A 44 1.91 0.84 5.51
N THR A 45 0.62 0.87 5.15
CA THR A 45 -0.08 -0.31 4.65
C THR A 45 0.51 -0.80 3.32
N ARG A 46 0.86 0.12 2.41
CA ARG A 46 1.51 -0.20 1.13
C ARG A 46 2.89 -0.83 1.35
N ALA A 47 3.71 -0.24 2.22
CA ALA A 47 5.01 -0.79 2.58
C ALA A 47 4.88 -2.21 3.16
N ALA A 48 3.90 -2.43 4.04
CA ALA A 48 3.62 -3.76 4.59
C ALA A 48 3.21 -4.78 3.52
N ILE A 49 2.39 -4.39 2.54
CA ILE A 49 1.99 -5.26 1.41
C ILE A 49 3.20 -5.60 0.55
N MET A 50 4.06 -4.62 0.25
CA MET A 50 5.22 -4.82 -0.61
C MET A 50 6.29 -5.72 0.03
N THR A 51 6.48 -5.67 1.35
CA THR A 51 7.59 -6.34 2.04
C THR A 51 7.18 -7.50 2.94
N GLY A 52 5.89 -7.64 3.24
CA GLY A 52 5.41 -8.59 4.27
C GLY A 52 5.81 -8.21 5.70
N LYS A 53 6.34 -7.01 5.94
CA LYS A 53 6.80 -6.55 7.25
C LYS A 53 5.81 -5.56 7.87
N HIS A 54 5.70 -5.58 9.20
CA HIS A 54 4.90 -4.58 9.91
C HIS A 54 5.50 -3.17 9.77
N PRO A 55 4.70 -2.11 9.60
CA PRO A 55 5.17 -0.75 9.35
C PRO A 55 6.20 -0.22 10.34
N THR A 56 6.08 -0.56 11.62
CA THR A 56 7.05 -0.16 12.65
C THR A 56 8.45 -0.78 12.44
N ARG A 57 8.55 -1.92 11.76
CA ARG A 57 9.83 -2.53 11.42
C ARG A 57 10.50 -1.85 10.23
N LEU A 58 9.69 -1.20 9.40
CA LEU A 58 10.14 -0.45 8.23
C LEU A 58 10.41 1.01 8.56
N ASN A 59 10.06 1.45 9.77
CA ASN A 59 10.08 2.84 10.20
C ASN A 59 9.30 3.77 9.24
N ILE A 60 8.17 3.25 8.70
CA ILE A 60 7.20 3.99 7.89
C ILE A 60 5.87 3.90 8.63
N THR A 61 5.63 4.84 9.53
CA THR A 61 4.51 4.79 10.48
C THR A 61 3.47 5.89 10.26
N ASP A 62 3.68 6.74 9.25
CA ASP A 62 2.71 7.73 8.77
C ASP A 62 2.70 7.77 7.23
N TRP A 63 1.73 8.47 6.64
CA TRP A 63 1.68 8.69 5.19
C TRP A 63 2.86 9.59 4.75
N ILE A 64 3.43 9.32 3.60
CA ILE A 64 4.56 10.09 3.07
C ILE A 64 4.04 11.36 2.35
N PRO A 65 4.55 12.56 2.67
CA PRO A 65 5.67 12.86 3.58
C PRO A 65 5.31 12.97 5.06
N GLY A 66 4.05 12.70 5.46
CA GLY A 66 3.62 12.77 6.84
C GLY A 66 3.43 14.21 7.38
N GLN A 67 3.04 14.31 8.64
CA GLN A 67 2.97 15.57 9.36
C GLN A 67 3.57 15.40 10.76
N ASN A 68 4.61 16.14 11.05
CA ASN A 68 5.22 16.15 12.39
C ASN A 68 5.20 17.57 12.98
N PRO A 69 4.02 18.12 13.39
CA PRO A 69 3.91 19.44 13.94
C PRO A 69 4.59 19.50 15.32
N GLN A 70 5.54 20.44 15.46
CA GLN A 70 6.38 20.57 16.65
C GLN A 70 5.67 21.25 17.85
N ASN A 71 4.46 21.72 17.67
CA ASN A 71 3.67 22.41 18.71
C ASN A 71 2.73 21.47 19.48
N ARG A 72 2.95 20.17 19.43
CA ARG A 72 2.16 19.17 20.16
C ARG A 72 2.86 18.73 21.45
N LYS A 73 2.06 18.25 22.44
CA LYS A 73 2.60 17.70 23.70
C LYS A 73 3.41 16.42 23.47
N LEU A 74 3.02 15.62 22.47
CA LEU A 74 3.74 14.42 22.05
C LEU A 74 4.15 14.62 20.61
N LEU A 75 5.43 14.39 20.33
CA LEU A 75 5.96 14.35 18.98
C LEU A 75 5.83 12.91 18.43
N GLY A 76 5.56 12.78 17.13
CA GLY A 76 5.64 11.52 16.45
C GLY A 76 7.07 10.96 16.40
N PRO A 77 7.25 9.67 16.16
CA PRO A 77 8.58 9.11 15.90
C PRO A 77 9.18 9.75 14.64
N THR A 78 10.50 9.68 14.52
CA THR A 78 11.15 9.92 13.24
C THR A 78 10.73 8.84 12.26
N ASP A 79 10.25 9.26 11.09
CA ASP A 79 9.65 8.39 10.09
C ASP A 79 10.45 8.44 8.79
N LEU A 80 10.52 7.34 8.07
CA LEU A 80 11.13 7.31 6.74
C LEU A 80 10.11 7.77 5.69
N HIS A 81 10.59 8.54 4.71
CA HIS A 81 9.76 9.06 3.63
C HIS A 81 9.96 8.31 2.30
N ALA A 82 10.58 7.14 2.36
CA ALA A 82 10.71 6.21 1.24
C ALA A 82 10.83 4.79 1.76
N LEU A 83 10.40 3.82 0.95
CA LEU A 83 10.64 2.41 1.22
C LEU A 83 12.14 2.12 0.98
N PRO A 84 12.90 1.67 2.00
CA PRO A 84 14.32 1.42 1.84
C PRO A 84 14.62 0.38 0.76
N LEU A 85 15.61 0.63 -0.09
CA LEU A 85 15.99 -0.27 -1.18
C LEU A 85 16.64 -1.59 -0.71
N GLU A 86 17.08 -1.65 0.54
CA GLU A 86 17.57 -2.88 1.18
C GLU A 86 16.45 -3.84 1.60
N GLU A 87 15.21 -3.40 1.54
CA GLU A 87 14.06 -4.25 1.82
C GLU A 87 13.66 -5.05 0.58
N THR A 88 13.59 -6.36 0.69
CA THR A 88 13.11 -7.20 -0.41
C THR A 88 11.61 -7.05 -0.59
N THR A 89 11.19 -6.59 -1.75
CA THR A 89 9.79 -6.43 -2.12
C THR A 89 9.20 -7.72 -2.72
N LEU A 90 7.88 -7.80 -2.73
CA LEU A 90 7.15 -8.84 -3.46
C LEU A 90 7.54 -8.90 -4.95
N ALA A 91 7.76 -7.74 -5.58
CA ALA A 91 8.15 -7.66 -6.97
C ALA A 91 9.54 -8.25 -7.22
N GLU A 92 10.51 -7.91 -6.37
CA GLU A 92 11.86 -8.48 -6.44
C GLU A 92 11.86 -9.99 -6.23
N ALA A 93 11.14 -10.47 -5.20
CA ALA A 93 11.03 -11.88 -4.91
C ALA A 93 10.40 -12.67 -6.09
N LEU A 94 9.41 -12.11 -6.76
CA LEU A 94 8.79 -12.72 -7.94
C LEU A 94 9.70 -12.65 -9.17
N ARG A 95 10.35 -11.50 -9.39
CA ARG A 95 11.31 -11.33 -10.49
C ARG A 95 12.45 -12.34 -10.40
N ASP A 96 12.97 -12.58 -9.19
CA ASP A 96 14.03 -13.57 -8.94
C ASP A 96 13.59 -15.02 -9.25
N GLN A 97 12.27 -15.27 -9.28
CA GLN A 97 11.66 -16.53 -9.73
C GLN A 97 11.27 -16.52 -11.22
N GLY A 98 11.67 -15.51 -11.98
CA GLY A 98 11.44 -15.40 -13.42
C GLY A 98 10.07 -14.84 -13.82
N TYR A 99 9.30 -14.28 -12.88
CA TYR A 99 8.06 -13.59 -13.19
C TYR A 99 8.34 -12.21 -13.82
N LYS A 100 7.48 -11.83 -14.74
CA LYS A 100 7.38 -10.44 -15.22
C LYS A 100 6.58 -9.61 -14.22
N THR A 101 7.12 -8.47 -13.80
CA THR A 101 6.53 -7.63 -12.78
C THR A 101 5.99 -6.34 -13.40
N PHE A 102 4.75 -6.00 -13.05
CA PHE A 102 4.05 -4.83 -13.57
C PHE A 102 3.37 -4.08 -12.42
N PHE A 103 3.59 -2.79 -12.36
CA PHE A 103 2.92 -1.89 -11.42
C PHE A 103 1.99 -0.92 -12.18
N ALA A 104 0.79 -0.72 -11.66
CA ALA A 104 -0.14 0.29 -12.16
C ALA A 104 -0.88 0.97 -11.02
N GLY A 105 -0.85 2.30 -11.01
CA GLY A 105 -1.60 3.14 -10.07
C GLY A 105 -0.74 3.78 -8.99
N LYS A 106 -1.34 4.05 -7.83
CA LYS A 106 -0.71 4.76 -6.71
C LYS A 106 0.46 3.99 -6.10
N TRP A 107 1.65 4.58 -6.08
CA TRP A 107 2.83 4.07 -5.39
C TRP A 107 2.93 4.60 -3.95
N HIS A 108 3.25 5.87 -3.80
CA HIS A 108 3.28 6.57 -2.50
C HIS A 108 4.24 5.97 -1.47
N LEU A 109 5.38 5.44 -1.93
CA LEU A 109 6.44 4.83 -1.11
C LEU A 109 7.83 5.42 -1.38
N GLY A 110 7.88 6.67 -1.81
CA GLY A 110 9.10 7.43 -2.05
C GLY A 110 9.06 8.21 -3.34
N ASP A 111 10.04 9.07 -3.53
CA ASP A 111 10.24 9.93 -4.70
C ASP A 111 11.32 9.36 -5.65
N GLU A 112 11.99 10.20 -6.40
CA GLU A 112 13.03 9.81 -7.36
C GLU A 112 14.10 8.92 -6.72
N GLY A 113 14.36 7.75 -7.33
CA GLY A 113 15.24 6.71 -6.82
C GLY A 113 14.56 5.67 -5.93
N PHE A 114 13.24 5.83 -5.67
CA PHE A 114 12.43 4.90 -4.89
C PHE A 114 11.10 4.55 -5.57
N PHE A 115 11.03 4.70 -6.89
CA PHE A 115 9.85 4.37 -7.67
C PHE A 115 9.66 2.85 -7.82
N PRO A 116 8.53 2.38 -8.35
CA PRO A 116 8.30 0.95 -8.55
C PRO A 116 9.44 0.25 -9.30
N GLU A 117 10.07 0.92 -10.28
CA GLU A 117 11.18 0.39 -11.06
C GLU A 117 12.41 0.11 -10.19
N ASP A 118 12.66 0.96 -9.20
CA ASP A 118 13.77 0.82 -8.24
C ASP A 118 13.51 -0.29 -7.21
N GLN A 119 12.23 -0.73 -7.11
CA GLN A 119 11.72 -1.70 -6.15
C GLN A 119 11.28 -3.01 -6.82
N GLY A 120 11.84 -3.32 -8.01
CA GLY A 120 11.69 -4.62 -8.64
C GLY A 120 10.57 -4.76 -9.67
N PHE A 121 9.82 -3.71 -9.99
CA PHE A 121 8.84 -3.74 -11.06
C PHE A 121 9.50 -3.40 -12.40
N GLU A 122 9.37 -4.28 -13.39
CA GLU A 122 9.93 -4.05 -14.74
C GLU A 122 9.14 -3.01 -15.54
N ILE A 123 7.84 -2.85 -15.22
CA ILE A 123 6.96 -1.90 -15.89
C ILE A 123 6.21 -1.12 -14.82
N ASN A 124 6.23 0.20 -14.92
CA ASN A 124 5.46 1.12 -14.09
C ASN A 124 4.51 1.97 -14.94
N LYS A 125 3.25 2.05 -14.53
CA LYS A 125 2.22 2.91 -15.12
C LYS A 125 1.54 3.74 -14.04
N GLY A 126 2.01 4.98 -13.86
CA GLY A 126 1.43 5.95 -12.94
C GLY A 126 1.87 5.82 -11.49
N GLY A 127 2.82 4.92 -11.16
CA GLY A 127 3.45 4.89 -9.84
C GLY A 127 4.46 6.05 -9.69
N HIS A 128 4.21 6.93 -8.72
CA HIS A 128 5.05 8.09 -8.41
C HIS A 128 4.91 8.45 -6.91
N ASP A 129 5.63 9.50 -6.49
CA ASP A 129 5.72 9.98 -5.10
C ASP A 129 4.37 10.34 -4.46
N LYS A 130 3.43 10.90 -5.24
CA LYS A 130 2.19 11.47 -4.70
C LYS A 130 1.18 10.40 -4.27
N GLY A 131 0.46 10.73 -3.21
CA GLY A 131 -0.64 9.91 -2.70
C GLY A 131 -1.97 10.10 -3.42
N SER A 132 -2.03 10.94 -4.46
CA SER A 132 -3.22 11.20 -5.28
C SER A 132 -2.87 11.01 -6.76
N PRO A 133 -3.85 10.77 -7.63
CA PRO A 133 -3.65 10.80 -9.07
C PRO A 133 -3.07 12.15 -9.52
N PRO A 134 -2.32 12.18 -10.61
CA PRO A 134 -1.81 13.43 -11.20
C PRO A 134 -2.92 14.32 -11.71
#